data_a5e5c84f903ef18b98158492376e9824
#
_entry.id   a5e5c84f903ef18b98158492376e9824
#
_cell.length_a   1.000
_cell.length_b   1.000
_cell.length_c   1.000
_cell.angle_alpha   90.00
_cell.angle_beta   90.00
_cell.angle_gamma   90.00
#
_symmetry.space_group_name_H-M   'P 1'
#
loop_
_entity.id
_entity.type
_entity.pdbx_description
1 polymer ?
#
loop_
_entity_poly.entity_id
_entity_poly.type
_entity_poly.pdbx_seq_one_letter_code
_entity_poly.pdbx_strand_id
1 'polypeptide(L)'
;FIALKEEVNDIKVLDQSYRIPGGPIHELSQKIINQVQNRFDKDYKPRTEEGLLRRYSDITQVDMSEGNWLVLSSANHFLDSVKEVCELKGWYYSYKGRNSIPLKLLLAINNWESWRKGSMLNHLEIKNIYEYLGTNVLEGFRKGKTLHSDEKYTLSECKEKHGLITDGVWYEAFEGLDPITENYIRN
;
A
#
# COMPACT_ATOMS: atom_id res chain seq x y z
N PHE A 1 7.25 -35.72 -15.13
CA PHE A 1 5.98 -36.23 -14.61
C PHE A 1 5.35 -37.27 -15.56
N ILE A 2 5.32 -36.98 -16.88
CA ILE A 2 4.76 -37.89 -17.87
C ILE A 2 5.61 -39.16 -18.02
N ALA A 3 6.92 -39.04 -17.98
CA ALA A 3 7.85 -40.17 -18.03
C ALA A 3 7.77 -41.11 -16.83
N LEU A 4 7.45 -40.60 -15.64
CA LEU A 4 7.27 -41.41 -14.42
C LEU A 4 5.97 -42.24 -14.43
N LYS A 5 5.00 -41.91 -15.27
CA LYS A 5 3.70 -42.59 -15.32
C LYS A 5 3.83 -44.08 -15.75
N GLU A 6 4.83 -44.39 -16.56
CA GLU A 6 5.05 -45.74 -17.04
C GLU A 6 5.74 -46.65 -16.01
N GLU A 7 6.38 -46.05 -15.00
CA GLU A 7 7.15 -46.75 -13.96
C GLU A 7 6.36 -46.96 -12.64
N VAL A 8 5.17 -46.34 -12.51
CA VAL A 8 4.39 -46.34 -11.26
C VAL A 8 3.11 -47.13 -11.41
N ASN A 9 2.92 -48.13 -10.57
CA ASN A 9 1.75 -49.04 -10.59
C ASN A 9 0.48 -48.44 -10.00
N ASP A 10 0.58 -47.32 -9.23
CA ASP A 10 -0.58 -46.67 -8.61
C ASP A 10 -0.42 -45.14 -8.69
N ILE A 11 -1.38 -44.48 -9.38
CA ILE A 11 -1.41 -43.04 -9.57
C ILE A 11 -2.67 -42.48 -8.91
N LYS A 12 -2.51 -41.71 -7.83
CA LYS A 12 -3.58 -40.96 -7.22
C LYS A 12 -3.64 -39.55 -7.76
N VAL A 13 -4.75 -39.20 -8.41
CA VAL A 13 -4.98 -37.87 -8.95
C VAL A 13 -5.59 -36.98 -7.90
N LEU A 14 -4.96 -35.82 -7.65
CA LEU A 14 -5.51 -34.75 -6.80
C LEU A 14 -6.34 -33.83 -7.70
N ASP A 15 -7.65 -34.02 -7.70
CA ASP A 15 -8.59 -33.35 -8.60
C ASP A 15 -9.32 -32.15 -7.94
N GLN A 16 -9.38 -32.09 -6.62
CA GLN A 16 -10.05 -31.01 -5.90
C GLN A 16 -9.19 -29.76 -5.73
N SER A 17 -9.70 -28.62 -6.16
CA SER A 17 -9.11 -27.30 -5.86
C SER A 17 -9.77 -26.68 -4.63
N TYR A 18 -8.92 -26.22 -3.72
CA TYR A 18 -9.32 -25.40 -2.56
C TYR A 18 -9.04 -23.91 -2.79
N ARG A 19 -8.49 -23.53 -3.94
CA ARG A 19 -8.11 -22.17 -4.29
C ARG A 19 -8.98 -21.57 -5.39
N ILE A 20 -9.25 -22.33 -6.44
CA ILE A 20 -9.98 -21.84 -7.61
C ILE A 20 -11.49 -21.93 -7.34
N PRO A 21 -12.22 -20.80 -7.35
CA PRO A 21 -13.68 -20.80 -7.23
C PRO A 21 -14.33 -21.37 -8.50
N GLY A 22 -15.60 -21.78 -8.38
CA GLY A 22 -16.42 -22.22 -9.51
C GLY A 22 -16.77 -21.10 -10.50
N GLY A 23 -17.62 -21.46 -11.46
CA GLY A 23 -18.13 -20.52 -12.47
C GLY A 23 -17.06 -19.97 -13.42
N PRO A 24 -17.14 -18.69 -13.81
CA PRO A 24 -16.32 -18.09 -14.87
C PRO A 24 -14.81 -18.18 -14.65
N ILE A 25 -14.35 -18.18 -13.40
CA ILE A 25 -12.91 -18.31 -13.09
C ILE A 25 -12.42 -19.72 -13.38
N HIS A 26 -13.20 -20.75 -12.99
CA HIS A 26 -12.86 -22.13 -13.31
C HIS A 26 -12.88 -22.38 -14.82
N GLU A 27 -13.91 -21.91 -15.52
CA GLU A 27 -14.00 -22.02 -16.99
C GLU A 27 -12.81 -21.39 -17.70
N LEU A 28 -12.41 -20.18 -17.27
CA LEU A 28 -11.21 -19.51 -17.80
C LEU A 28 -9.95 -20.33 -17.53
N SER A 29 -9.81 -20.87 -16.31
CA SER A 29 -8.64 -21.69 -15.95
C SER A 29 -8.54 -22.95 -16.81
N GLN A 30 -9.68 -23.63 -17.05
CA GLN A 30 -9.75 -24.80 -17.94
C GLN A 30 -9.43 -24.43 -19.39
N LYS A 31 -9.94 -23.30 -19.87
CA LYS A 31 -9.65 -22.80 -21.22
C LYS A 31 -8.15 -22.51 -21.42
N ILE A 32 -7.48 -21.97 -20.41
CA ILE A 32 -6.04 -21.70 -20.46
C ILE A 32 -5.25 -23.02 -20.44
N ILE A 33 -5.55 -23.91 -19.51
CA ILE A 33 -4.81 -25.17 -19.36
C ILE A 33 -4.99 -26.08 -20.57
N ASN A 34 -6.13 -26.03 -21.24
CA ASN A 34 -6.39 -26.80 -22.46
C ASN A 34 -5.51 -26.38 -23.66
N GLN A 35 -4.86 -25.23 -23.61
CA GLN A 35 -3.89 -24.80 -24.63
C GLN A 35 -2.50 -25.44 -24.42
N VAL A 36 -2.24 -26.05 -23.26
CA VAL A 36 -0.98 -26.72 -22.97
C VAL A 36 -0.97 -28.08 -23.62
N GLN A 37 -0.04 -28.28 -24.57
CA GLN A 37 0.24 -29.58 -25.15
C GLN A 37 1.01 -30.46 -24.14
N ASN A 38 0.90 -31.78 -24.24
CA ASN A 38 1.59 -32.74 -23.35
C ASN A 38 1.30 -32.53 -21.85
N ARG A 39 0.03 -32.50 -21.50
CA ARG A 39 -0.43 -32.44 -20.11
C ARG A 39 -1.04 -33.77 -19.66
N PHE A 40 -1.10 -33.97 -18.35
CA PHE A 40 -1.90 -35.03 -17.75
C PHE A 40 -3.35 -34.55 -17.68
N ASP A 41 -4.27 -35.28 -18.30
CA ASP A 41 -5.69 -34.98 -18.24
C ASP A 41 -6.25 -35.39 -16.88
N LYS A 42 -6.91 -34.44 -16.22
CA LYS A 42 -7.63 -34.67 -14.98
C LYS A 42 -8.91 -33.83 -14.93
N ASP A 43 -9.93 -34.38 -14.34
CA ASP A 43 -11.15 -33.67 -14.02
C ASP A 43 -10.90 -32.79 -12.77
N TYR A 44 -10.65 -31.50 -13.01
CA TYR A 44 -10.25 -30.57 -11.96
C TYR A 44 -11.48 -29.88 -11.38
N LYS A 45 -11.83 -30.21 -10.13
CA LYS A 45 -13.02 -29.71 -9.44
C LYS A 45 -12.72 -28.39 -8.73
N PRO A 46 -13.49 -27.32 -8.97
CA PRO A 46 -13.35 -26.05 -8.25
C PRO A 46 -13.92 -26.14 -6.82
N ARG A 47 -13.72 -25.07 -6.05
CA ARG A 47 -14.49 -24.85 -4.81
C ARG A 47 -15.97 -24.67 -5.13
N THR A 48 -16.80 -24.80 -4.08
CA THR A 48 -18.25 -24.63 -4.19
C THR A 48 -18.68 -23.18 -4.43
N GLU A 49 -17.88 -22.21 -3.91
CA GLU A 49 -18.20 -20.79 -4.10
C GLU A 49 -17.91 -20.38 -5.54
N GLU A 50 -18.78 -19.57 -6.09
CA GLU A 50 -18.58 -19.00 -7.43
C GLU A 50 -17.67 -17.75 -7.38
N GLY A 51 -16.83 -17.63 -8.39
CA GLY A 51 -15.99 -16.45 -8.61
C GLY A 51 -16.58 -15.55 -9.67
N LEU A 52 -16.23 -14.27 -9.61
CA LEU A 52 -16.64 -13.26 -10.58
C LEU A 52 -15.47 -12.91 -11.50
N LEU A 53 -15.74 -12.91 -12.80
CA LEU A 53 -14.81 -12.45 -13.84
C LEU A 53 -15.40 -11.22 -14.53
N ARG A 54 -14.67 -10.12 -14.48
CA ARG A 54 -14.99 -8.90 -15.23
C ARG A 54 -13.85 -8.54 -16.16
N ARG A 55 -14.17 -7.95 -17.30
CA ARG A 55 -13.21 -7.46 -18.28
C ARG A 55 -13.36 -5.96 -18.43
N TYR A 56 -12.24 -5.28 -18.41
CA TYR A 56 -12.17 -3.85 -18.63
C TYR A 56 -11.19 -3.57 -19.78
N SER A 57 -11.44 -2.54 -20.54
CA SER A 57 -10.55 -2.10 -21.63
C SER A 57 -9.42 -1.20 -21.12
N ASP A 58 -9.64 -0.56 -19.98
CA ASP A 58 -8.69 0.37 -19.37
C ASP A 58 -8.72 0.27 -17.85
N ILE A 59 -7.57 0.48 -17.22
CA ILE A 59 -7.42 0.39 -15.75
C ILE A 59 -8.21 1.46 -15.01
N THR A 60 -8.45 2.61 -15.62
CA THR A 60 -9.23 3.71 -15.03
C THR A 60 -10.68 3.34 -14.77
N GLN A 61 -11.19 2.31 -15.45
CA GLN A 61 -12.55 1.77 -15.26
C GLN A 61 -12.67 0.84 -14.05
N VAL A 62 -11.54 0.44 -13.46
CA VAL A 62 -11.53 -0.44 -12.29
C VAL A 62 -11.61 0.40 -11.04
N ASP A 63 -12.66 0.23 -10.26
CA ASP A 63 -12.76 0.83 -8.94
C ASP A 63 -12.07 -0.08 -7.90
N MET A 64 -10.99 0.41 -7.32
CA MET A 64 -10.19 -0.26 -6.29
C MET A 64 -10.30 0.45 -4.94
N SER A 65 -11.30 1.31 -4.74
CA SER A 65 -11.48 2.09 -3.50
C SER A 65 -11.80 1.23 -2.29
N GLU A 66 -12.39 0.07 -2.50
CA GLU A 66 -12.77 -0.85 -1.42
C GLU A 66 -12.11 -2.22 -1.59
N GLY A 67 -11.88 -2.89 -0.45
CA GLY A 67 -11.33 -4.25 -0.40
C GLY A 67 -9.82 -4.31 -0.53
N ASN A 68 -9.31 -5.54 -0.69
CA ASN A 68 -7.89 -5.84 -0.89
C ASN A 68 -7.65 -6.30 -2.32
N TRP A 69 -6.85 -5.55 -3.05
CA TRP A 69 -6.56 -5.80 -4.45
C TRP A 69 -5.14 -6.32 -4.65
N LEU A 70 -5.00 -7.32 -5.50
CA LEU A 70 -3.72 -7.78 -6.01
C LEU A 70 -3.70 -7.57 -7.53
N VAL A 71 -2.83 -6.68 -7.99
CA VAL A 71 -2.65 -6.41 -9.42
C VAL A 71 -1.43 -7.14 -9.92
N LEU A 72 -1.60 -7.97 -10.94
CA LEU A 72 -0.55 -8.74 -11.59
C LEU A 72 -0.38 -8.31 -13.03
N SER A 73 0.85 -8.28 -13.50
CA SER A 73 1.19 -7.97 -14.88
C SER A 73 2.34 -8.83 -15.37
N SER A 74 2.40 -9.08 -16.68
CA SER A 74 3.47 -9.80 -17.34
C SER A 74 4.81 -9.04 -17.37
N ALA A 75 4.76 -7.71 -17.30
CA ALA A 75 5.94 -6.85 -17.26
C ALA A 75 5.72 -5.64 -16.33
N ASN A 76 6.81 -5.20 -15.70
CA ASN A 76 6.74 -4.14 -14.68
C ASN A 76 6.20 -2.81 -15.23
N HIS A 77 6.56 -2.45 -16.47
CA HIS A 77 6.14 -1.17 -17.06
C HIS A 77 4.63 -1.06 -17.26
N PHE A 78 3.90 -2.18 -17.37
CA PHE A 78 2.43 -2.14 -17.43
C PHE A 78 1.79 -1.77 -16.07
N LEU A 79 2.54 -1.88 -14.97
CA LEU A 79 2.05 -1.45 -13.66
C LEU A 79 2.19 0.07 -13.43
N ASP A 80 2.87 0.79 -14.31
CA ASP A 80 3.08 2.22 -14.13
C ASP A 80 1.75 2.97 -14.30
N SER A 81 0.92 2.61 -15.28
CA SER A 81 -0.43 3.16 -15.43
C SER A 81 -1.35 2.86 -14.24
N VAL A 82 -1.17 1.70 -13.60
CA VAL A 82 -1.91 1.36 -12.37
C VAL A 82 -1.49 2.25 -11.22
N LYS A 83 -0.18 2.50 -11.05
CA LYS A 83 0.35 3.40 -10.02
C LYS A 83 -0.18 4.82 -10.21
N GLU A 84 -0.12 5.34 -11.45
CA GLU A 84 -0.66 6.66 -11.79
C GLU A 84 -2.14 6.79 -11.42
N VAL A 85 -2.96 5.77 -11.72
CA VAL A 85 -4.37 5.77 -11.33
C VAL A 85 -4.53 5.75 -9.81
N CYS A 86 -3.74 4.94 -9.09
CA CYS A 86 -3.77 4.91 -7.63
C CYS A 86 -3.40 6.28 -7.04
N GLU A 87 -2.35 6.92 -7.55
CA GLU A 87 -1.90 8.24 -7.10
C GLU A 87 -2.95 9.34 -7.38
N LEU A 88 -3.54 9.34 -8.57
CA LEU A 88 -4.62 10.28 -8.93
C LEU A 88 -5.89 10.10 -8.10
N LYS A 89 -6.17 8.88 -7.66
CA LYS A 89 -7.36 8.54 -6.86
C LYS A 89 -7.11 8.57 -5.34
N GLY A 90 -5.90 8.82 -4.91
CA GLY A 90 -5.53 8.75 -3.49
C GLY A 90 -5.47 7.32 -2.93
N TRP A 91 -5.40 6.30 -3.77
CA TRP A 91 -5.38 4.91 -3.32
C TRP A 91 -3.98 4.46 -2.91
N TYR A 92 -3.85 4.08 -1.65
CA TYR A 92 -2.60 3.56 -1.11
C TYR A 92 -2.25 2.19 -1.70
N TYR A 93 -1.01 2.01 -2.13
CA TYR A 93 -0.53 0.74 -2.68
C TYR A 93 0.86 0.36 -2.17
N SER A 94 1.21 -0.91 -2.32
CA SER A 94 2.56 -1.43 -2.10
C SER A 94 3.08 -2.09 -3.38
N TYR A 95 4.32 -1.80 -3.75
CA TYR A 95 4.98 -2.37 -4.91
C TYR A 95 6.38 -2.86 -4.54
N LYS A 96 6.65 -4.15 -4.77
CA LYS A 96 7.95 -4.79 -4.42
C LYS A 96 8.38 -4.53 -2.97
N GLY A 97 7.43 -4.60 -2.04
CA GLY A 97 7.69 -4.39 -0.62
C GLY A 97 7.91 -2.93 -0.20
N ARG A 98 7.72 -1.99 -1.12
CA ARG A 98 7.76 -0.55 -0.81
C ARG A 98 6.36 0.03 -0.89
N ASN A 99 6.00 0.82 0.09
CA ASN A 99 4.73 1.54 0.13
C ASN A 99 4.78 2.79 -0.75
N SER A 100 3.65 3.13 -1.36
CA SER A 100 3.48 4.35 -2.18
C SER A 100 3.79 5.63 -1.40
N ILE A 101 3.45 5.64 -0.10
CA ILE A 101 3.81 6.71 0.82
C ILE A 101 4.74 6.12 1.90
N PRO A 102 5.90 6.73 2.19
CA PRO A 102 6.76 6.28 3.26
C PRO A 102 6.03 6.27 4.61
N LEU A 103 6.08 5.14 5.32
CA LEU A 103 5.42 5.01 6.63
C LEU A 103 5.86 6.11 7.62
N LYS A 104 7.14 6.48 7.56
CA LYS A 104 7.71 7.54 8.41
C LYS A 104 7.01 8.89 8.17
N LEU A 105 6.70 9.22 6.92
CA LEU A 105 5.95 10.43 6.56
C LEU A 105 4.51 10.36 7.06
N LEU A 106 3.81 9.24 6.84
CA LEU A 106 2.45 9.06 7.34
C LEU A 106 2.37 9.20 8.86
N LEU A 107 3.33 8.60 9.60
CA LEU A 107 3.42 8.75 11.05
C LEU A 107 3.67 10.20 11.46
N ALA A 108 4.53 10.93 10.75
CA ALA A 108 4.77 12.34 11.02
C ALA A 108 3.50 13.18 10.83
N ILE A 109 2.76 12.96 9.74
CA ILE A 109 1.50 13.67 9.46
C ILE A 109 0.44 13.35 10.53
N ASN A 110 0.23 12.07 10.85
CA ASN A 110 -0.75 11.66 11.85
C ASN A 110 -0.43 12.21 13.25
N ASN A 111 0.84 12.17 13.63
CA ASN A 111 1.30 12.73 14.90
C ASN A 111 1.14 14.26 14.91
N TRP A 112 1.47 14.95 13.82
CA TRP A 112 1.28 16.39 13.69
C TRP A 112 -0.19 16.78 13.87
N GLU A 113 -1.10 16.15 13.15
CA GLU A 113 -2.52 16.44 13.25
C GLU A 113 -3.13 16.06 14.61
N SER A 114 -2.66 14.99 15.24
CA SER A 114 -3.04 14.63 16.61
C SER A 114 -2.54 15.67 17.64
N TRP A 115 -1.30 16.14 17.45
CA TRP A 115 -0.68 17.14 18.28
C TRP A 115 -1.41 18.49 18.24
N ARG A 116 -1.79 18.92 17.03
CA ARG A 116 -2.65 20.09 16.81
C ARG A 116 -4.02 19.99 17.50
N LYS A 117 -4.53 18.77 17.64
CA LYS A 117 -5.80 18.47 18.35
C LYS A 117 -5.63 18.32 19.85
N GLY A 118 -4.45 18.60 20.40
CA GLY A 118 -4.17 18.61 21.84
C GLY A 118 -3.56 17.33 22.38
N SER A 119 -3.18 16.36 21.55
CA SER A 119 -2.42 15.20 22.03
C SER A 119 -1.03 15.61 22.53
N MET A 120 -0.47 14.82 23.44
CA MET A 120 0.91 14.97 23.89
C MET A 120 1.79 13.97 23.16
N LEU A 121 2.91 14.42 22.60
CA LEU A 121 3.87 13.61 21.87
C LEU A 121 5.17 13.44 22.66
N ASN A 122 5.81 12.28 22.50
CA ASN A 122 7.15 12.05 23.01
C ASN A 122 8.23 12.65 22.09
N HIS A 123 9.46 12.71 22.58
CA HIS A 123 10.56 13.33 21.84
C HIS A 123 10.86 12.65 20.47
N LEU A 124 10.64 11.34 20.33
CA LEU A 124 10.91 10.64 19.05
C LEU A 124 9.84 10.98 18.00
N GLU A 125 8.58 11.07 18.42
CA GLU A 125 7.47 11.50 17.57
C GLU A 125 7.68 12.94 17.09
N ILE A 126 8.07 13.83 17.99
CA ILE A 126 8.37 15.23 17.65
C ILE A 126 9.60 15.33 16.74
N LYS A 127 10.66 14.57 17.00
CA LYS A 127 11.83 14.53 16.11
C LYS A 127 11.48 14.07 14.72
N ASN A 128 10.62 13.05 14.58
CA ASN A 128 10.13 12.59 13.29
C ASN A 128 9.37 13.70 12.54
N ILE A 129 8.51 14.45 13.23
CA ILE A 129 7.82 15.62 12.67
C ILE A 129 8.84 16.68 12.21
N TYR A 130 9.81 17.01 13.07
CA TYR A 130 10.79 18.06 12.80
C TYR A 130 11.72 17.76 11.60
N GLU A 131 11.81 16.53 11.15
CA GLU A 131 12.54 16.19 9.91
C GLU A 131 11.82 16.68 8.64
N TYR A 132 10.50 16.88 8.72
CA TYR A 132 9.66 17.34 7.61
C TYR A 132 9.29 18.82 7.71
N LEU A 133 9.48 19.44 8.88
CA LEU A 133 9.19 20.87 9.05
C LEU A 133 10.19 21.73 8.31
N GLY A 134 9.70 22.74 7.63
CA GLY A 134 10.47 23.73 6.95
C GLY A 134 11.28 24.64 7.88
N THR A 135 12.23 25.35 7.29
CA THR A 135 13.06 26.31 8.01
C THR A 135 12.26 27.51 8.50
N ASN A 136 11.15 27.84 7.83
CA ASN A 136 10.29 28.97 8.17
C ASN A 136 9.34 28.71 9.33
N VAL A 137 9.24 27.46 9.80
CA VAL A 137 8.33 27.03 10.86
C VAL A 137 9.04 26.64 12.14
N LEU A 138 10.39 26.70 12.13
CA LEU A 138 11.26 26.46 13.27
C LEU A 138 12.21 27.63 13.46
N GLU A 139 12.24 28.20 14.67
CA GLU A 139 13.20 29.23 15.04
C GLU A 139 14.55 28.59 15.44
N GLY A 140 15.57 28.84 14.65
CA GLY A 140 16.92 28.34 14.87
C GLY A 140 17.10 26.83 14.66
N PHE A 141 18.35 26.33 14.82
CA PHE A 141 18.74 24.92 14.63
C PHE A 141 18.29 23.99 15.76
N ARG A 142 17.13 24.22 16.38
CA ARG A 142 16.72 23.47 17.56
C ARG A 142 16.10 22.11 17.32
N LYS A 143 15.88 21.66 16.11
CA LYS A 143 15.36 20.36 15.66
C LYS A 143 15.27 19.24 16.74
N GLY A 144 14.53 19.51 17.83
CA GLY A 144 14.35 18.58 18.94
C GLY A 144 15.58 18.34 19.84
N LYS A 145 16.65 19.12 19.74
CA LYS A 145 17.85 18.97 20.61
C LYS A 145 17.61 19.27 22.09
N THR A 146 16.58 20.04 22.36
CA THR A 146 16.20 20.44 23.73
C THR A 146 15.08 19.57 24.33
N LEU A 147 14.65 18.53 23.61
CA LEU A 147 13.61 17.61 24.07
C LEU A 147 14.25 16.48 24.91
N HIS A 148 13.69 16.18 26.05
CA HIS A 148 14.11 15.09 26.93
C HIS A 148 13.38 13.78 26.60
N SER A 149 14.08 12.65 26.76
CA SER A 149 13.56 11.32 26.35
C SER A 149 12.34 10.86 27.14
N ASP A 150 12.25 11.30 28.39
CA ASP A 150 11.26 10.77 29.35
C ASP A 150 10.02 11.66 29.48
N GLU A 151 9.97 12.75 28.71
CA GLU A 151 8.91 13.73 28.74
C GLU A 151 8.02 13.65 27.50
N LYS A 152 6.77 14.10 27.69
CA LYS A 152 5.82 14.35 26.61
C LYS A 152 5.50 15.82 26.56
N TYR A 153 5.31 16.33 25.37
CA TYR A 153 5.15 17.77 25.12
C TYR A 153 3.83 18.04 24.40
N THR A 154 3.20 19.14 24.78
CA THR A 154 2.11 19.75 24.01
C THR A 154 2.69 20.62 22.91
N LEU A 155 1.85 20.91 21.90
CA LEU A 155 2.24 21.81 20.81
C LEU A 155 2.57 23.22 21.34
N SER A 156 1.82 23.70 22.31
CA SER A 156 2.05 25.03 22.95
C SER A 156 3.40 25.11 23.64
N GLU A 157 3.80 24.07 24.38
CA GLU A 157 5.12 24.03 25.03
C GLU A 157 6.25 24.07 24.00
N CYS A 158 6.08 23.37 22.88
CA CYS A 158 7.07 23.40 21.80
C CYS A 158 7.15 24.76 21.10
N LYS A 159 6.05 25.48 20.99
CA LYS A 159 6.04 26.89 20.52
C LYS A 159 6.76 27.82 21.49
N GLU A 160 6.53 27.67 22.78
CA GLU A 160 7.11 28.58 23.79
C GLU A 160 8.60 28.30 24.06
N LYS A 161 9.00 27.01 24.10
CA LYS A 161 10.32 26.62 24.63
C LYS A 161 11.25 25.98 23.62
N HIS A 162 10.71 25.41 22.53
CA HIS A 162 11.47 24.57 21.61
C HIS A 162 11.51 25.08 20.16
N GLY A 163 11.11 26.34 19.94
CA GLY A 163 11.30 27.06 18.68
C GLY A 163 10.34 26.67 17.56
N LEU A 164 9.22 26.00 17.86
CA LEU A 164 8.16 25.78 16.89
C LEU A 164 7.38 27.09 16.70
N ILE A 165 7.20 27.53 15.44
CA ILE A 165 6.53 28.81 15.14
C ILE A 165 5.10 28.58 14.67
N THR A 166 4.86 27.48 13.93
CA THR A 166 3.56 27.20 13.32
C THR A 166 2.69 26.20 14.08
N ASP A 167 1.40 26.31 13.88
CA ASP A 167 0.35 25.35 14.25
C ASP A 167 -0.62 25.10 13.09
N GLY A 168 -0.24 25.50 11.87
CA GLY A 168 -0.96 25.29 10.65
C GLY A 168 -1.17 23.80 10.29
N VAL A 169 -1.96 23.53 9.27
CA VAL A 169 -2.18 22.17 8.79
C VAL A 169 -0.89 21.57 8.24
N TRP A 170 -0.78 20.24 8.22
CA TRP A 170 0.48 19.57 7.87
C TRP A 170 1.05 19.98 6.51
N TYR A 171 0.23 20.19 5.49
CA TYR A 171 0.68 20.58 4.16
C TYR A 171 1.17 22.05 4.06
N GLU A 172 0.91 22.86 5.06
CA GLU A 172 1.49 24.21 5.20
C GLU A 172 2.79 24.21 6.02
N ALA A 173 2.88 23.25 6.95
CA ALA A 173 4.01 23.17 7.87
C ALA A 173 5.16 22.32 7.34
N PHE A 174 4.88 21.30 6.53
CA PHE A 174 5.89 20.37 6.00
C PHE A 174 6.47 20.91 4.69
N GLU A 175 7.77 20.88 4.58
CA GLU A 175 8.51 21.29 3.37
C GLU A 175 9.17 20.10 2.70
N GLY A 176 9.49 20.26 1.41
CA GLY A 176 10.24 19.26 0.64
C GLY A 176 9.40 18.10 0.10
N LEU A 177 8.10 18.15 0.26
CA LEU A 177 7.18 17.25 -0.44
C LEU A 177 6.96 17.79 -1.86
N ASP A 178 7.04 16.90 -2.85
CA ASP A 178 6.65 17.27 -4.19
C ASP A 178 5.11 17.42 -4.28
N PRO A 179 4.59 18.29 -5.19
CA PRO A 179 3.17 18.56 -5.28
C PRO A 179 2.31 17.34 -5.60
N ILE A 180 2.86 16.33 -6.27
CA ILE A 180 2.15 15.10 -6.61
C ILE A 180 1.94 14.27 -5.35
N THR A 181 3.00 14.07 -4.57
CA THR A 181 2.95 13.37 -3.28
C THR A 181 2.03 14.08 -2.29
N GLU A 182 2.09 15.42 -2.21
CA GLU A 182 1.19 16.19 -1.36
C GLU A 182 -0.27 15.98 -1.74
N ASN A 183 -0.62 16.16 -3.02
CA ASN A 183 -1.98 15.95 -3.51
C ASN A 183 -2.46 14.51 -3.30
N TYR A 184 -1.57 13.54 -3.50
CA TYR A 184 -1.87 12.12 -3.27
C TYR A 184 -2.22 11.82 -1.80
N ILE A 185 -1.52 12.45 -0.84
CA ILE A 185 -1.80 12.25 0.59
C ILE A 185 -3.06 12.99 1.04
N ARG A 186 -3.41 14.09 0.38
CA ARG A 186 -4.60 14.90 0.70
C ARG A 186 -5.92 14.30 0.21
N ASN A 187 -5.89 13.47 -0.83
CA ASN A 187 -7.05 12.78 -1.39
C ASN A 187 -7.38 11.49 -0.64
#